data_e0b08766d8ea90e9835bea7721810a40
#
_entry.id   e0b08766d8ea90e9835bea7721810a40
#
_cell.length_a   1.000
_cell.length_b   1.000
_cell.length_c   1.000
_cell.angle_alpha   90.00
_cell.angle_beta   90.00
_cell.angle_gamma   90.00
#
_symmetry.space_group_name_H-M   'P 1'
#
loop_
_entity.id
_entity.type
_entity.pdbx_description
1 polymer ?
#
loop_
_entity_poly.entity_id
_entity_poly.type
_entity_poly.pdbx_seq_one_letter_code
_entity_poly.pdbx_strand_id
1 'polypeptide(L)'
;GYHHATSAEQLDATSSTDEWQKEVYQLAADIAGENSYNTILDVGCGSGYKLVNQLGNYNTTGIEVDPTYDWLQKKYPDKKWLLFDAVVPATLRADLVICADVIEHIANPDDLLDFISEISFQQLIISTPERDSVAGKNDYGPPENTAHYREWNAIEFRNYLRQWFAVKDQRILNSKSVTQVVICQKKQLL
;
A
#
# COMPACT_ATOMS: atom_id res chain seq x y z
N GLY A 1 -13.50 19.87 -10.75
CA GLY A 1 -12.45 18.91 -10.41
C GLY A 1 -12.88 18.06 -9.23
N TYR A 2 -12.07 17.04 -8.90
CA TYR A 2 -12.36 16.15 -7.76
C TYR A 2 -12.26 16.88 -6.42
N HIS A 3 -13.22 16.63 -5.52
CA HIS A 3 -13.26 17.19 -4.18
C HIS A 3 -12.76 16.14 -3.17
N HIS A 4 -11.65 16.39 -2.51
CA HIS A 4 -11.15 15.55 -1.43
C HIS A 4 -11.80 15.92 -0.09
N ALA A 5 -11.85 14.97 0.85
CA ALA A 5 -12.28 15.24 2.20
C ALA A 5 -11.27 16.14 2.94
N THR A 6 -11.77 16.96 3.87
CA THR A 6 -10.92 17.85 4.69
C THR A 6 -10.44 17.16 5.96
N SER A 7 -11.10 16.07 6.35
CA SER A 7 -10.73 15.19 7.48
C SER A 7 -11.18 13.78 7.16
N ALA A 8 -10.51 12.78 7.73
CA ALA A 8 -10.91 11.39 7.64
C ALA A 8 -10.93 10.74 9.02
N GLU A 9 -11.77 9.73 9.18
CA GLU A 9 -11.83 8.92 10.40
C GLU A 9 -10.58 8.04 10.51
N GLN A 10 -10.10 7.84 11.75
CA GLN A 10 -8.97 6.95 11.97
C GLN A 10 -9.40 5.50 11.73
N LEU A 11 -8.70 4.80 10.85
CA LEU A 11 -8.94 3.39 10.57
C LEU A 11 -8.28 2.52 11.62
N ASP A 12 -9.07 1.68 12.31
CA ASP A 12 -8.54 0.57 13.12
C ASP A 12 -8.46 -0.69 12.27
N ALA A 13 -7.25 -1.06 11.87
CA ALA A 13 -6.99 -2.22 11.04
C ALA A 13 -6.63 -3.49 11.84
N THR A 14 -6.60 -3.45 13.18
CA THR A 14 -6.11 -4.57 14.01
C THR A 14 -6.95 -5.85 13.91
N SER A 15 -8.23 -5.73 13.55
CA SER A 15 -9.14 -6.86 13.33
C SER A 15 -9.14 -7.42 11.90
N SER A 16 -8.49 -6.74 10.95
CA SER A 16 -8.47 -7.15 9.54
C SER A 16 -7.74 -8.48 9.35
N THR A 17 -8.28 -9.33 8.49
CA THR A 17 -7.70 -10.60 8.07
C THR A 17 -7.46 -10.63 6.56
N ASP A 18 -7.92 -11.65 5.82
CA ASP A 18 -7.72 -11.75 4.38
C ASP A 18 -8.95 -11.35 3.53
N GLU A 19 -9.99 -10.82 4.15
CA GLU A 19 -11.23 -10.41 3.47
C GLU A 19 -11.04 -9.22 2.52
N TRP A 20 -10.04 -8.38 2.80
CA TRP A 20 -9.63 -7.23 1.97
C TRP A 20 -8.22 -7.44 1.43
N GLN A 21 -7.93 -6.91 0.22
CA GLN A 21 -6.60 -6.89 -0.39
C GLN A 21 -5.96 -8.28 -0.63
N LYS A 22 -6.67 -9.38 -0.42
CA LYS A 22 -6.13 -10.74 -0.58
C LYS A 22 -5.43 -10.95 -1.93
N GLU A 23 -6.03 -10.46 -3.01
CA GLU A 23 -5.49 -10.59 -4.35
C GLU A 23 -4.24 -9.72 -4.57
N VAL A 24 -4.12 -8.59 -3.88
CA VAL A 24 -2.91 -7.74 -3.92
C VAL A 24 -1.72 -8.51 -3.32
N TYR A 25 -1.93 -9.16 -2.17
CA TYR A 25 -0.88 -9.96 -1.54
C TYR A 25 -0.61 -11.28 -2.27
N GLN A 26 -1.61 -11.88 -2.92
CA GLN A 26 -1.38 -13.01 -3.82
C GLN A 26 -0.50 -12.59 -5.01
N LEU A 27 -0.79 -11.45 -5.63
CA LEU A 27 0.03 -10.88 -6.69
C LEU A 27 1.46 -10.59 -6.21
N ALA A 28 1.62 -10.12 -4.97
CA ALA A 28 2.93 -9.92 -4.37
C ALA A 28 3.72 -11.23 -4.21
N ALA A 29 3.04 -12.30 -3.77
CA ALA A 29 3.64 -13.63 -3.67
C ALA A 29 4.06 -14.19 -5.04
N ASP A 30 3.20 -14.03 -6.06
CA ASP A 30 3.48 -14.47 -7.42
C ASP A 30 4.70 -13.74 -8.00
N ILE A 31 4.73 -12.41 -7.89
CA ILE A 31 5.87 -11.59 -8.34
C ILE A 31 7.16 -11.97 -7.59
N ALA A 32 7.08 -12.16 -6.27
CA ALA A 32 8.24 -12.56 -5.48
C ALA A 32 8.77 -13.92 -5.91
N GLY A 33 7.88 -14.90 -6.16
CA GLY A 33 8.25 -16.23 -6.64
C GLY A 33 8.87 -16.21 -8.04
N GLU A 34 8.25 -15.51 -8.99
CA GLU A 34 8.71 -15.40 -10.38
C GLU A 34 10.10 -14.74 -10.48
N ASN A 35 10.40 -13.78 -9.60
CA ASN A 35 11.65 -13.03 -9.61
C ASN A 35 12.69 -13.54 -8.58
N SER A 36 12.38 -14.61 -7.86
CA SER A 36 13.22 -15.14 -6.77
C SER A 36 13.55 -14.10 -5.70
N TYR A 37 12.58 -13.22 -5.38
CA TYR A 37 12.69 -12.26 -4.31
C TYR A 37 12.57 -12.95 -2.96
N ASN A 38 13.32 -12.48 -1.96
CA ASN A 38 13.34 -13.06 -0.64
C ASN A 38 12.92 -12.06 0.46
N THR A 39 13.09 -10.77 0.23
CA THR A 39 12.81 -9.72 1.20
C THR A 39 11.61 -8.89 0.77
N ILE A 40 10.61 -8.77 1.65
CA ILE A 40 9.38 -8.01 1.40
C ILE A 40 9.18 -7.00 2.52
N LEU A 41 8.94 -5.75 2.14
CA LEU A 41 8.61 -4.64 3.04
C LEU A 41 7.18 -4.18 2.76
N ASP A 42 6.35 -4.08 3.79
CA ASP A 42 4.96 -3.66 3.68
C ASP A 42 4.74 -2.36 4.44
N VAL A 43 4.39 -1.30 3.74
CA VAL A 43 4.17 0.05 4.27
C VAL A 43 2.68 0.25 4.52
N GLY A 44 2.30 0.40 5.78
CA GLY A 44 0.90 0.39 6.22
C GLY A 44 0.35 -1.04 6.27
N CYS A 45 1.05 -1.93 6.95
CA CYS A 45 0.73 -3.37 6.95
C CYS A 45 -0.51 -3.75 7.79
N GLY A 46 -1.15 -2.79 8.46
CA GLY A 46 -2.34 -2.97 9.28
C GLY A 46 -2.16 -4.05 10.34
N SER A 47 -3.06 -5.03 10.37
CA SER A 47 -3.01 -6.14 11.34
C SER A 47 -1.81 -7.09 11.17
N GLY A 48 -1.01 -6.94 10.11
CA GLY A 48 0.07 -7.87 9.78
C GLY A 48 -0.37 -9.28 9.39
N TYR A 49 -1.68 -9.56 9.38
CA TYR A 49 -2.23 -10.89 9.11
C TYR A 49 -1.70 -11.48 7.79
N LYS A 50 -1.69 -10.68 6.72
CA LYS A 50 -1.27 -11.10 5.38
C LYS A 50 0.23 -11.38 5.31
N LEU A 51 1.06 -10.54 5.97
CA LEU A 51 2.49 -10.78 6.07
C LEU A 51 2.80 -12.10 6.79
N VAL A 52 2.04 -12.43 7.82
CA VAL A 52 2.24 -13.65 8.61
C VAL A 52 1.72 -14.88 7.87
N ASN A 53 0.52 -14.82 7.27
CA ASN A 53 -0.20 -15.99 6.77
C ASN A 53 -0.05 -16.22 5.26
N GLN A 54 0.08 -15.15 4.46
CA GLN A 54 0.23 -15.29 3.01
C GLN A 54 1.69 -15.18 2.55
N LEU A 55 2.47 -14.30 3.21
CA LEU A 55 3.87 -14.06 2.88
C LEU A 55 4.86 -14.62 3.91
N GLY A 56 4.38 -15.49 4.81
CA GLY A 56 5.18 -16.03 5.92
C GLY A 56 6.43 -16.81 5.53
N ASN A 57 6.54 -17.25 4.28
CA ASN A 57 7.72 -17.94 3.73
C ASN A 57 8.85 -16.97 3.29
N TYR A 58 8.58 -15.67 3.25
CA TYR A 58 9.53 -14.63 2.90
C TYR A 58 10.09 -13.94 4.16
N ASN A 59 11.20 -13.26 4.02
CA ASN A 59 11.72 -12.38 5.06
C ASN A 59 10.95 -11.05 5.01
N THR A 60 9.88 -10.98 5.81
CA THR A 60 8.95 -9.86 5.82
C THR A 60 9.28 -8.83 6.90
N THR A 61 9.07 -7.56 6.59
CA THR A 61 9.08 -6.44 7.54
C THR A 61 7.83 -5.61 7.33
N GLY A 62 7.05 -5.35 8.37
CA GLY A 62 5.91 -4.44 8.32
C GLY A 62 6.26 -3.08 8.91
N ILE A 63 5.74 -2.01 8.30
CA ILE A 63 5.82 -0.65 8.83
C ILE A 63 4.41 -0.19 9.15
N GLU A 64 4.23 0.37 10.35
CA GLU A 64 2.92 0.86 10.81
C GLU A 64 3.06 2.03 11.78
N VAL A 65 1.99 2.75 12.01
CA VAL A 65 1.88 3.83 12.99
C VAL A 65 1.33 3.32 14.32
N ASP A 66 1.54 4.07 15.41
CA ASP A 66 0.85 3.80 16.67
C ASP A 66 -0.66 4.16 16.55
N PRO A 67 -1.55 3.39 17.24
CA PRO A 67 -1.26 2.32 18.20
C PRO A 67 -1.09 0.92 17.57
N THR A 68 -1.24 0.80 16.24
CA THR A 68 -1.21 -0.50 15.53
C THR A 68 0.18 -1.13 15.62
N TYR A 69 1.25 -0.34 15.56
CA TYR A 69 2.62 -0.83 15.73
C TYR A 69 2.82 -1.52 17.09
N ASP A 70 2.42 -0.88 18.18
CA ASP A 70 2.49 -1.46 19.53
C ASP A 70 1.68 -2.76 19.66
N TRP A 71 0.53 -2.81 19.01
CA TRP A 71 -0.32 -4.01 18.98
C TRP A 71 0.37 -5.15 18.21
N LEU A 72 0.98 -4.86 17.05
CA LEU A 72 1.72 -5.83 16.23
C LEU A 72 2.87 -6.49 16.99
N GLN A 73 3.65 -5.70 17.73
CA GLN A 73 4.75 -6.21 18.53
C GLN A 73 4.27 -7.21 19.61
N LYS A 74 3.11 -6.97 20.20
CA LYS A 74 2.52 -7.86 21.20
C LYS A 74 1.89 -9.10 20.55
N LYS A 75 1.26 -8.95 19.41
CA LYS A 75 0.56 -10.00 18.69
C LYS A 75 1.50 -10.99 18.00
N TYR A 76 2.58 -10.48 17.40
CA TYR A 76 3.54 -11.26 16.63
C TYR A 76 4.97 -10.88 17.02
N PRO A 77 5.43 -11.23 18.25
CA PRO A 77 6.72 -10.81 18.79
C PRO A 77 7.93 -11.34 18.02
N ASP A 78 7.77 -12.43 17.26
CA ASP A 78 8.84 -13.05 16.47
C ASP A 78 8.94 -12.49 15.04
N LYS A 79 8.11 -11.49 14.70
CA LYS A 79 8.12 -10.82 13.40
C LYS A 79 8.77 -9.44 13.49
N LYS A 80 9.20 -8.92 12.35
CA LYS A 80 9.85 -7.61 12.29
C LYS A 80 8.84 -6.51 11.98
N TRP A 81 8.68 -5.60 12.91
CA TRP A 81 7.83 -4.42 12.78
C TRP A 81 8.66 -3.16 12.99
N LEU A 82 8.34 -2.11 12.27
CA LEU A 82 8.99 -0.80 12.37
C LEU A 82 7.91 0.27 12.58
N LEU A 83 8.20 1.21 13.47
CA LEU A 83 7.35 2.38 13.68
C LEU A 83 7.62 3.41 12.58
N PHE A 84 6.60 3.81 11.84
CA PHE A 84 6.73 4.71 10.68
C PHE A 84 7.51 5.99 11.02
N ASP A 85 7.15 6.66 12.12
CA ASP A 85 7.75 7.94 12.52
C ASP A 85 9.22 7.82 13.01
N ALA A 86 9.67 6.61 13.30
CA ALA A 86 11.04 6.35 13.77
C ALA A 86 11.97 5.84 12.66
N VAL A 87 11.43 5.53 11.46
CA VAL A 87 12.20 4.94 10.37
C VAL A 87 12.80 6.03 9.48
N VAL A 88 14.07 5.85 9.13
CA VAL A 88 14.73 6.61 8.05
C VAL A 88 14.64 5.79 6.76
N PRO A 89 13.79 6.17 5.80
CA PRO A 89 13.48 5.33 4.64
C PRO A 89 14.70 5.00 3.77
N ALA A 90 15.65 5.94 3.64
CA ALA A 90 16.90 5.72 2.89
C ALA A 90 17.79 4.57 3.45
N THR A 91 17.54 4.12 4.68
CA THR A 91 18.24 2.97 5.28
C THR A 91 17.59 1.64 4.97
N LEU A 92 16.35 1.65 4.47
CA LEU A 92 15.57 0.45 4.18
C LEU A 92 15.93 -0.15 2.82
N ARG A 93 15.93 -1.48 2.77
CA ARG A 93 16.14 -2.26 1.56
C ARG A 93 15.21 -3.46 1.53
N ALA A 94 14.59 -3.71 0.38
CA ALA A 94 13.78 -4.90 0.11
C ALA A 94 13.83 -5.23 -1.38
N ASP A 95 13.54 -6.48 -1.74
CA ASP A 95 13.33 -6.83 -3.15
C ASP A 95 11.98 -6.29 -3.62
N LEU A 96 10.95 -6.47 -2.80
CA LEU A 96 9.60 -6.03 -3.07
C LEU A 96 9.10 -5.13 -1.94
N VAL A 97 8.53 -3.97 -2.31
CA VAL A 97 7.75 -3.11 -1.40
C VAL A 97 6.28 -3.26 -1.74
N ILE A 98 5.45 -3.38 -0.71
CA ILE A 98 3.98 -3.35 -0.80
C ILE A 98 3.48 -2.10 -0.08
N CYS A 99 2.46 -1.46 -0.65
CA CYS A 99 1.67 -0.41 -0.01
C CYS A 99 0.22 -0.60 -0.47
N ALA A 100 -0.56 -1.35 0.30
CA ALA A 100 -1.87 -1.84 -0.12
C ALA A 100 -3.01 -1.09 0.57
N ASP A 101 -3.78 -0.29 -0.19
CA ASP A 101 -4.93 0.50 0.27
C ASP A 101 -4.60 1.35 1.52
N VAL A 102 -3.55 2.15 1.40
CA VAL A 102 -3.05 3.07 2.43
C VAL A 102 -3.13 4.52 1.97
N ILE A 103 -2.79 4.78 0.71
CA ILE A 103 -2.59 6.13 0.18
C ILE A 103 -3.86 7.00 0.23
N GLU A 104 -5.03 6.40 0.12
CA GLU A 104 -6.33 7.06 0.23
C GLU A 104 -6.63 7.58 1.64
N HIS A 105 -5.99 6.99 2.66
CA HIS A 105 -6.12 7.37 4.06
C HIS A 105 -5.16 8.49 4.48
N ILE A 106 -4.27 8.92 3.60
CA ILE A 106 -3.22 9.91 3.91
C ILE A 106 -3.67 11.29 3.42
N ALA A 107 -3.66 12.28 4.32
CA ALA A 107 -4.07 13.66 4.01
C ALA A 107 -3.18 14.29 2.94
N ASN A 108 -1.86 14.11 3.06
CA ASN A 108 -0.89 14.50 2.03
C ASN A 108 -0.22 13.25 1.46
N PRO A 109 -0.74 12.65 0.39
CA PRO A 109 -0.18 11.43 -0.16
C PRO A 109 1.22 11.58 -0.77
N ASP A 110 1.67 12.83 -1.06
CA ASP A 110 3.03 13.10 -1.52
C ASP A 110 4.06 12.67 -0.47
N ASP A 111 3.81 12.91 0.82
CA ASP A 111 4.71 12.52 1.92
C ASP A 111 4.93 11.01 1.97
N LEU A 112 3.87 10.21 1.73
CA LEU A 112 3.98 8.76 1.65
C LEU A 112 4.79 8.31 0.44
N LEU A 113 4.57 8.94 -0.73
CA LEU A 113 5.30 8.59 -1.95
C LEU A 113 6.77 9.03 -1.89
N ASP A 114 7.07 10.18 -1.27
CA ASP A 114 8.43 10.61 -0.98
C ASP A 114 9.14 9.59 -0.06
N PHE A 115 8.49 9.20 1.04
CA PHE A 115 8.98 8.15 1.93
C PHE A 115 9.30 6.85 1.18
N ILE A 116 8.36 6.33 0.39
CA ILE A 116 8.57 5.09 -0.40
C ILE A 116 9.68 5.30 -1.44
N SER A 117 9.77 6.49 -2.03
CA SER A 117 10.77 6.80 -3.05
C SER A 117 12.20 6.75 -2.55
N GLU A 118 12.44 6.95 -1.27
CA GLU A 118 13.77 6.84 -0.64
C GLU A 118 14.19 5.40 -0.33
N ILE A 119 13.23 4.47 -0.17
CA ILE A 119 13.52 3.04 0.09
C ILE A 119 14.25 2.44 -1.11
N SER A 120 15.27 1.61 -0.89
CA SER A 120 15.92 0.85 -1.96
C SER A 120 15.14 -0.44 -2.25
N PHE A 121 14.57 -0.57 -3.45
CA PHE A 121 13.80 -1.74 -3.86
C PHE A 121 13.93 -2.04 -5.36
N GLN A 122 13.55 -3.26 -5.78
CA GLN A 122 13.49 -3.67 -7.17
C GLN A 122 12.09 -3.42 -7.76
N GLN A 123 11.04 -3.78 -7.02
CA GLN A 123 9.65 -3.51 -7.41
C GLN A 123 8.83 -2.98 -6.23
N LEU A 124 7.82 -2.15 -6.58
CA LEU A 124 6.78 -1.66 -5.69
C LEU A 124 5.43 -2.11 -6.22
N ILE A 125 4.60 -2.65 -5.34
CA ILE A 125 3.17 -2.86 -5.56
C ILE A 125 2.44 -1.83 -4.70
N ILE A 126 1.63 -0.99 -5.33
CA ILE A 126 0.79 -0.02 -4.62
C ILE A 126 -0.64 -0.12 -5.11
N SER A 127 -1.59 -0.15 -4.19
CA SER A 127 -3.02 -0.25 -4.50
C SER A 127 -3.85 0.81 -3.79
N THR A 128 -5.05 1.04 -4.33
CA THR A 128 -6.10 1.90 -3.78
C THR A 128 -7.43 1.52 -4.45
N PRO A 129 -8.59 1.81 -3.85
CA PRO A 129 -9.87 1.63 -4.54
C PRO A 129 -9.91 2.31 -5.91
N GLU A 130 -10.57 1.68 -6.88
CA GLU A 130 -10.77 2.26 -8.21
C GLU A 130 -12.10 3.04 -8.23
N ARG A 131 -12.03 4.36 -8.15
CA ARG A 131 -13.18 5.25 -7.96
C ARG A 131 -14.28 5.06 -9.01
N ASP A 132 -13.93 5.03 -10.31
CA ASP A 132 -14.93 4.96 -11.37
C ASP A 132 -15.74 3.64 -11.32
N SER A 133 -15.13 2.58 -10.80
CA SER A 133 -15.78 1.28 -10.62
C SER A 133 -16.59 1.19 -9.32
N VAL A 134 -16.19 1.90 -8.28
CA VAL A 134 -16.87 1.92 -6.98
C VAL A 134 -18.03 2.92 -6.97
N ALA A 135 -17.79 4.16 -7.37
CA ALA A 135 -18.73 5.27 -7.26
C ALA A 135 -19.26 5.77 -8.60
N GLY A 136 -18.64 5.32 -9.72
CA GLY A 136 -19.03 5.70 -11.08
C GLY A 136 -18.22 6.87 -11.66
N LYS A 137 -18.18 6.92 -13.00
CA LYS A 137 -17.32 7.88 -13.74
C LYS A 137 -17.65 9.36 -13.53
N ASN A 138 -18.83 9.66 -13.01
CA ASN A 138 -19.28 11.04 -12.73
C ASN A 138 -19.14 11.41 -11.26
N ASP A 139 -18.49 10.57 -10.46
CA ASP A 139 -18.20 10.90 -9.08
C ASP A 139 -16.96 11.80 -9.01
N TYR A 140 -17.14 12.95 -8.38
CA TYR A 140 -16.09 13.94 -8.15
C TYR A 140 -15.80 14.16 -6.65
N GLY A 141 -16.18 13.19 -5.82
CA GLY A 141 -15.98 13.25 -4.37
C GLY A 141 -16.81 14.31 -3.65
N PRO A 142 -16.62 14.47 -2.36
CA PRO A 142 -15.65 13.72 -1.57
C PRO A 142 -15.97 12.22 -1.50
N PRO A 143 -15.02 11.35 -1.06
CA PRO A 143 -15.27 9.92 -0.91
C PRO A 143 -16.46 9.63 0.01
N GLU A 144 -17.26 8.60 -0.30
CA GLU A 144 -18.32 8.12 0.59
C GLU A 144 -17.74 7.42 1.83
N ASN A 145 -16.57 6.78 1.69
CA ASN A 145 -15.87 6.19 2.81
C ASN A 145 -15.23 7.29 3.68
N THR A 146 -15.74 7.45 4.89
CA THR A 146 -15.30 8.49 5.85
C THR A 146 -13.85 8.35 6.28
N ALA A 147 -13.22 7.19 6.07
CA ALA A 147 -11.80 6.96 6.32
C ALA A 147 -10.88 7.41 5.16
N HIS A 148 -11.44 7.77 4.02
CA HIS A 148 -10.67 8.20 2.84
C HIS A 148 -10.63 9.72 2.74
N TYR A 149 -9.44 10.27 2.52
CA TYR A 149 -9.28 11.67 2.10
C TYR A 149 -9.57 11.85 0.62
N ARG A 150 -9.17 10.89 -0.21
CA ARG A 150 -9.24 10.95 -1.67
C ARG A 150 -9.32 9.55 -2.28
N GLU A 151 -9.99 9.47 -3.42
CA GLU A 151 -9.98 8.29 -4.29
C GLU A 151 -9.59 8.70 -5.71
N TRP A 152 -8.98 7.79 -6.45
CA TRP A 152 -8.51 8.00 -7.81
C TRP A 152 -9.16 7.00 -8.77
N ASN A 153 -9.42 7.43 -10.00
CA ASN A 153 -9.62 6.47 -11.07
C ASN A 153 -8.27 5.97 -11.63
N ALA A 154 -8.33 4.95 -12.47
CA ALA A 154 -7.12 4.26 -12.95
C ALA A 154 -6.16 5.22 -13.72
N ILE A 155 -6.68 6.17 -14.48
CA ILE A 155 -5.85 7.11 -15.25
C ILE A 155 -5.19 8.12 -14.31
N GLU A 156 -5.95 8.67 -13.36
CA GLU A 156 -5.45 9.63 -12.38
C GLU A 156 -4.36 9.00 -11.52
N PHE A 157 -4.61 7.81 -10.97
CA PHE A 157 -3.66 7.13 -10.09
C PHE A 157 -2.35 6.80 -10.80
N ARG A 158 -2.42 6.24 -12.00
CA ARG A 158 -1.23 5.97 -12.82
C ARG A 158 -0.43 7.23 -13.10
N ASN A 159 -1.09 8.32 -13.50
CA ASN A 159 -0.41 9.58 -13.82
C ASN A 159 0.19 10.22 -12.57
N TYR A 160 -0.48 10.08 -11.42
CA TYR A 160 0.01 10.55 -10.14
C TYR A 160 1.30 9.80 -9.75
N LEU A 161 1.29 8.46 -9.76
CA LEU A 161 2.44 7.64 -9.41
C LEU A 161 3.65 7.86 -10.35
N ARG A 162 3.42 8.20 -11.60
CA ARG A 162 4.48 8.52 -12.57
C ARG A 162 5.35 9.71 -12.18
N GLN A 163 4.95 10.54 -11.25
CA GLN A 163 5.78 11.63 -10.74
C GLN A 163 6.96 11.08 -9.93
N TRP A 164 6.80 9.96 -9.22
CA TRP A 164 7.84 9.32 -8.38
C TRP A 164 8.47 8.09 -9.03
N PHE A 165 7.68 7.26 -9.71
CA PHE A 165 8.08 5.92 -10.13
C PHE A 165 7.94 5.70 -11.64
N ALA A 166 8.66 4.67 -12.14
CA ALA A 166 8.44 4.11 -13.46
C ALA A 166 7.31 3.06 -13.35
N VAL A 167 6.11 3.43 -13.79
CA VAL A 167 4.95 2.51 -13.83
C VAL A 167 5.18 1.45 -14.91
N LYS A 168 5.12 0.17 -14.53
CA LYS A 168 5.34 -0.99 -15.42
C LYS A 168 4.05 -1.68 -15.82
N ASP A 169 3.10 -1.81 -14.88
CA ASP A 169 1.82 -2.45 -15.12
C ASP A 169 0.74 -1.83 -14.22
N GLN A 170 -0.51 -1.96 -14.62
CA GLN A 170 -1.67 -1.56 -13.83
C GLN A 170 -2.81 -2.53 -14.10
N ARG A 171 -3.42 -3.03 -13.03
CA ARG A 171 -4.54 -3.98 -13.09
C ARG A 171 -5.67 -3.52 -12.19
N ILE A 172 -6.90 -3.91 -12.54
CA ILE A 172 -8.06 -3.78 -11.65
C ILE A 172 -8.39 -5.18 -11.14
N LEU A 173 -8.43 -5.34 -9.84
CA LEU A 173 -8.79 -6.57 -9.15
C LEU A 173 -10.25 -6.46 -8.71
N ASN A 174 -11.03 -7.51 -8.97
CA ASN A 174 -12.50 -7.50 -8.82
C ASN A 174 -12.97 -8.43 -7.68
N SER A 175 -12.26 -8.49 -6.58
CA SER A 175 -12.73 -9.20 -5.39
C SER A 175 -13.83 -8.42 -4.65
N LYS A 176 -13.92 -8.50 -3.35
CA LYS A 176 -14.95 -7.81 -2.55
C LYS A 176 -14.90 -6.28 -2.63
N SER A 177 -13.70 -5.73 -2.84
CA SER A 177 -13.49 -4.31 -3.13
C SER A 177 -12.84 -4.19 -4.50
N VAL A 178 -13.38 -3.33 -5.36
CA VAL A 178 -12.76 -3.07 -6.67
C VAL A 178 -11.52 -2.21 -6.44
N THR A 179 -10.39 -2.87 -6.36
CA THR A 179 -9.08 -2.25 -6.09
C THR A 179 -8.27 -2.19 -7.38
N GLN A 180 -7.64 -1.07 -7.64
CA GLN A 180 -6.60 -0.96 -8.66
C GLN A 180 -5.23 -1.19 -8.03
N VAL A 181 -4.40 -1.94 -8.71
CA VAL A 181 -3.02 -2.19 -8.31
C VAL A 181 -2.06 -1.73 -9.40
N VAL A 182 -1.01 -1.04 -9.00
CA VAL A 182 0.03 -0.54 -9.91
C VAL A 182 1.37 -1.15 -9.50
N ILE A 183 2.07 -1.70 -10.49
CA ILE A 183 3.42 -2.24 -10.33
C ILE A 183 4.42 -1.20 -10.83
N CYS A 184 5.34 -0.82 -9.97
CA CYS A 184 6.32 0.23 -10.23
C CYS A 184 7.76 -0.24 -10.03
N GLN A 185 8.69 0.50 -10.61
CA GLN A 185 10.12 0.42 -10.33
C GLN A 185 10.66 1.82 -10.06
N LYS A 186 11.87 1.91 -9.53
CA LYS A 186 12.60 3.18 -9.43
C LYS A 186 12.73 3.82 -10.81
N LYS A 187 12.61 5.13 -10.87
CA LYS A 187 13.05 5.86 -12.06
C LYS A 187 14.56 5.70 -12.22
N GLN A 188 15.01 5.39 -13.43
CA GLN A 188 16.43 5.48 -13.74
C GLN A 188 16.80 6.96 -13.80
N LEU A 189 17.81 7.37 -13.05
CA LEU A 189 18.42 8.67 -13.21
C LEU A 189 19.09 8.68 -14.61
N LEU A 190 18.66 9.59 -15.44
CA LEU A 190 19.28 9.86 -16.76
C LEU A 190 20.63 10.50 -16.56
#